data_bbb57ef922bf7b2ab0dea092c016234f
#
_entry.id   bbb57ef922bf7b2ab0dea092c016234f
#
_cell.length_a   1.000
_cell.length_b   1.000
_cell.length_c   1.000
_cell.angle_alpha   90.00
_cell.angle_beta   90.00
_cell.angle_gamma   90.00
#
_symmetry.space_group_name_H-M   'P 1'
#
loop_
_entity.id
_entity.type
_entity.pdbx_description
1 polymer ?
#
loop_
_entity_poly.entity_id
_entity_poly.type
_entity_poly.pdbx_seq_one_letter_code
_entity_poly.pdbx_strand_id
1 'polypeptide(L)'
;MARIGIFFSSETGRTRIVAQYMAKSLGGVAASPVNIVDATPAAFLAHDALILGSPTHGSGLPDGPAFGVCPAPWQTFLAQISGADLSGKVAAIYGVGDQKHYPGAFVNAIAVIQGALLAGGARVVGRWPTAGYDFTASKAVDRGQFVGLALDQVNQPGLTGQRVESWLAQIRGELLR
;
A
#
# COMPACT_ATOMS: atom_id res chain seq x y z
N MET A 1 2.35 15.26 17.98
CA MET A 1 1.44 14.37 17.23
C MET A 1 2.28 13.62 16.19
N ALA A 2 2.08 12.33 15.99
CA ALA A 2 2.81 11.58 14.94
C ALA A 2 2.41 12.14 13.57
N ARG A 3 3.40 12.41 12.71
CA ARG A 3 3.18 13.05 11.40
C ARG A 3 2.71 12.07 10.34
N ILE A 4 3.13 10.80 10.45
CA ILE A 4 2.83 9.76 9.45
C ILE A 4 1.68 8.89 9.96
N GLY A 5 0.56 8.89 9.24
CA GLY A 5 -0.54 7.94 9.45
C GLY A 5 -0.26 6.65 8.66
N ILE A 6 -0.47 5.50 9.30
CA ILE A 6 -0.34 4.19 8.65
C ILE A 6 -1.71 3.51 8.64
N PHE A 7 -2.24 3.24 7.46
CA PHE A 7 -3.53 2.60 7.27
C PHE A 7 -3.39 1.36 6.40
N PHE A 8 -4.11 0.30 6.74
CA PHE A 8 -4.01 -0.95 6.01
C PHE A 8 -5.34 -1.69 5.96
N SER A 9 -5.54 -2.54 4.98
CA SER A 9 -6.50 -3.65 5.06
C SER A 9 -5.75 -4.96 5.19
N SER A 10 -6.34 -5.94 5.86
CA SER A 10 -5.70 -7.24 6.04
C SER A 10 -6.76 -8.31 6.29
N GLU A 11 -6.70 -9.41 5.54
CA GLU A 11 -7.54 -10.58 5.75
C GLU A 11 -6.80 -11.67 6.53
N THR A 12 -5.56 -11.98 6.13
CA THR A 12 -4.74 -13.05 6.72
C THR A 12 -3.76 -12.55 7.78
N GLY A 13 -3.72 -11.25 8.03
CA GLY A 13 -2.79 -10.62 8.98
C GLY A 13 -1.43 -10.22 8.39
N ARG A 14 -1.08 -10.63 7.18
CA ARG A 14 0.23 -10.33 6.57
C ARG A 14 0.45 -8.83 6.35
N THR A 15 -0.52 -8.14 5.80
CA THR A 15 -0.44 -6.68 5.58
C THR A 15 -0.32 -5.93 6.91
N ARG A 16 -1.03 -6.39 7.95
CA ARG A 16 -0.95 -5.83 9.31
C ARG A 16 0.44 -5.97 9.92
N ILE A 17 1.06 -7.15 9.79
CA ILE A 17 2.41 -7.39 10.32
C ILE A 17 3.41 -6.44 9.69
N VAL A 18 3.31 -6.19 8.38
CA VAL A 18 4.14 -5.22 7.68
C VAL A 18 3.90 -3.80 8.19
N ALA A 19 2.64 -3.39 8.39
CA ALA A 19 2.29 -2.09 8.94
C ALA A 19 2.91 -1.87 10.33
N GLN A 20 2.82 -2.87 11.20
CA GLN A 20 3.40 -2.83 12.55
C GLN A 20 4.93 -2.76 12.51
N TYR A 21 5.56 -3.49 11.61
CA TYR A 21 7.00 -3.44 11.40
C TYR A 21 7.45 -2.05 10.93
N MET A 22 6.76 -1.46 9.96
CA MET A 22 7.03 -0.09 9.48
C MET A 22 6.88 0.95 10.59
N ALA A 23 5.81 0.86 11.39
CA ALA A 23 5.59 1.77 12.51
C ALA A 23 6.73 1.69 13.55
N LYS A 24 7.18 0.47 13.85
CA LYS A 24 8.33 0.25 14.76
C LYS A 24 9.61 0.85 14.20
N SER A 25 9.91 0.65 12.91
CA SER A 25 11.12 1.18 12.27
C SER A 25 11.10 2.70 12.16
N LEU A 26 9.94 3.32 11.97
CA LEU A 26 9.78 4.77 11.92
C LEU A 26 9.81 5.41 13.31
N GLY A 27 9.45 4.67 14.35
CA GLY A 27 9.43 5.16 15.72
C GLY A 27 8.40 6.28 15.94
N GLY A 28 8.69 7.21 16.83
CA GLY A 28 7.74 8.25 17.28
C GLY A 28 7.22 9.22 16.20
N VAL A 29 7.71 9.14 14.96
CA VAL A 29 7.19 9.96 13.85
C VAL A 29 5.98 9.33 13.17
N ALA A 30 5.73 8.03 13.38
CA ALA A 30 4.57 7.31 12.86
C ALA A 30 3.52 7.06 13.93
N ALA A 31 2.26 7.16 13.56
CA ALA A 31 1.14 6.74 14.40
C ALA A 31 1.06 5.20 14.44
N SER A 32 0.36 4.68 15.45
CA SER A 32 -0.01 3.26 15.46
C SER A 32 -0.82 2.92 14.21
N PRO A 33 -0.52 1.79 13.53
CA PRO A 33 -1.26 1.41 12.33
C PRO A 33 -2.74 1.15 12.62
N VAL A 34 -3.60 1.64 11.75
CA VAL A 34 -5.06 1.51 11.84
C VAL A 34 -5.56 0.64 10.69
N ASN A 35 -6.40 -0.35 11.01
CA ASN A 35 -7.12 -1.07 9.95
C ASN A 35 -8.12 -0.11 9.29
N ILE A 36 -8.17 -0.12 7.97
CA ILE A 36 -9.01 0.82 7.21
C ILE A 36 -10.50 0.68 7.52
N VAL A 37 -10.94 -0.49 7.99
CA VAL A 37 -12.33 -0.71 8.44
C VAL A 37 -12.69 0.08 9.70
N ASP A 38 -11.69 0.41 10.52
CA ASP A 38 -11.83 1.16 11.77
C ASP A 38 -11.49 2.64 11.60
N ALA A 39 -11.00 3.02 10.41
CA ALA A 39 -10.58 4.39 10.12
C ALA A 39 -11.78 5.28 9.79
N THR A 40 -11.72 6.53 10.22
CA THR A 40 -12.65 7.56 9.76
C THR A 40 -11.97 8.48 8.76
N PRO A 41 -12.71 9.08 7.80
CA PRO A 41 -12.16 10.10 6.91
C PRO A 41 -11.46 11.23 7.66
N ALA A 42 -12.01 11.69 8.77
CA ALA A 42 -11.41 12.74 9.59
C ALA A 42 -10.05 12.34 10.15
N ALA A 43 -9.91 11.12 10.71
CA ALA A 43 -8.65 10.62 11.22
C ALA A 43 -7.60 10.46 10.11
N PHE A 44 -8.00 9.96 8.94
CA PHE A 44 -7.14 9.83 7.78
C PHE A 44 -6.64 11.20 7.29
N LEU A 45 -7.55 12.15 7.13
CA LEU A 45 -7.25 13.49 6.63
C LEU A 45 -6.43 14.35 7.61
N ALA A 46 -6.39 13.97 8.88
CA ALA A 46 -5.60 14.67 9.92
C ALA A 46 -4.08 14.51 9.75
N HIS A 47 -3.63 13.54 8.95
CA HIS A 47 -2.21 13.30 8.69
C HIS A 47 -1.76 13.98 7.40
N ASP A 48 -0.60 14.63 7.43
CA ASP A 48 0.02 15.23 6.24
C ASP A 48 0.79 14.19 5.41
N ALA A 49 1.28 13.14 6.06
CA ALA A 49 1.98 12.03 5.44
C ALA A 49 1.26 10.70 5.73
N LEU A 50 1.18 9.84 4.72
CA LEU A 50 0.42 8.60 4.76
C LEU A 50 1.25 7.43 4.25
N ILE A 51 1.15 6.28 4.92
CA ILE A 51 1.60 4.97 4.39
C ILE A 51 0.37 4.07 4.33
N LEU A 52 0.07 3.55 3.15
CA LEU A 52 -1.14 2.79 2.89
C LEU A 52 -0.81 1.37 2.44
N GLY A 53 -1.38 0.37 3.09
CA GLY A 53 -1.12 -1.02 2.82
C GLY A 53 -2.35 -1.81 2.38
N SER A 54 -2.20 -2.63 1.34
CA SER A 54 -3.28 -3.47 0.86
C SER A 54 -2.78 -4.84 0.40
N PRO A 55 -3.50 -5.94 0.73
CA PRO A 55 -3.38 -7.17 -0.04
C PRO A 55 -4.05 -6.96 -1.40
N THR A 56 -3.70 -7.77 -2.38
CA THR A 56 -4.52 -7.91 -3.59
C THR A 56 -5.44 -9.11 -3.38
N HIS A 57 -6.74 -8.88 -3.53
CA HIS A 57 -7.72 -9.94 -3.33
C HIS A 57 -7.61 -10.97 -4.46
N GLY A 58 -7.33 -12.19 -4.09
CA GLY A 58 -7.16 -13.30 -5.03
C GLY A 58 -8.12 -14.45 -4.77
N SER A 59 -9.25 -14.21 -4.05
CA SER A 59 -10.27 -15.24 -3.83
C SER A 59 -11.06 -15.44 -5.11
N GLY A 60 -10.88 -16.57 -5.74
CA GLY A 60 -11.57 -16.94 -6.96
C GLY A 60 -10.67 -17.66 -7.96
N LEU A 61 -11.25 -18.10 -9.08
CA LEU A 61 -10.47 -18.59 -10.21
C LEU A 61 -9.64 -17.47 -10.81
N PRO A 62 -8.45 -17.75 -11.36
CA PRO A 62 -7.55 -16.74 -11.93
C PRO A 62 -8.19 -15.77 -12.92
N ASP A 63 -9.28 -16.19 -13.55
CA ASP A 63 -10.03 -15.39 -14.55
C ASP A 63 -11.40 -14.92 -14.03
N GLY A 64 -11.67 -15.09 -12.73
CA GLY A 64 -12.93 -14.70 -12.11
C GLY A 64 -13.07 -13.19 -11.92
N PRO A 65 -14.29 -12.65 -11.83
CA PRO A 65 -14.54 -11.20 -11.73
C PRO A 65 -13.96 -10.56 -10.47
N ALA A 66 -13.65 -11.33 -9.43
CA ALA A 66 -13.04 -10.85 -8.19
C ALA A 66 -11.50 -10.96 -8.19
N PHE A 67 -10.91 -11.48 -9.26
CA PHE A 67 -9.47 -11.70 -9.33
C PHE A 67 -8.68 -10.41 -9.49
N GLY A 68 -7.66 -10.23 -8.66
CA GLY A 68 -6.76 -9.09 -8.76
C GLY A 68 -7.37 -7.72 -8.48
N VAL A 69 -8.45 -7.67 -7.72
CA VAL A 69 -9.13 -6.42 -7.35
C VAL A 69 -8.64 -5.87 -6.02
N CYS A 70 -8.90 -4.60 -5.82
CA CYS A 70 -8.71 -3.93 -4.54
C CYS A 70 -9.73 -4.48 -3.53
N PRO A 71 -9.34 -4.81 -2.29
CA PRO A 71 -10.26 -5.30 -1.26
C PRO A 71 -11.42 -4.36 -0.99
N ALA A 72 -12.60 -4.93 -0.69
CA ALA A 72 -13.81 -4.16 -0.40
C ALA A 72 -13.63 -3.08 0.69
N PRO A 73 -12.89 -3.32 1.80
CA PRO A 73 -12.64 -2.27 2.79
C PRO A 73 -11.99 -1.02 2.20
N TRP A 74 -11.00 -1.19 1.34
CA TRP A 74 -10.40 -0.05 0.64
C TRP A 74 -11.35 0.61 -0.33
N GLN A 75 -12.12 -0.15 -1.11
CA GLN A 75 -13.11 0.41 -2.03
C GLN A 75 -14.14 1.27 -1.29
N THR A 76 -14.65 0.76 -0.18
CA THR A 76 -15.61 1.48 0.67
C THR A 76 -14.99 2.77 1.23
N PHE A 77 -13.78 2.70 1.77
CA PHE A 77 -13.12 3.87 2.36
C PHE A 77 -12.77 4.92 1.31
N LEU A 78 -12.23 4.52 0.16
CA LEU A 78 -11.91 5.44 -0.93
C LEU A 78 -13.16 6.16 -1.47
N ALA A 79 -14.32 5.49 -1.47
CA ALA A 79 -15.59 6.14 -1.80
C ALA A 79 -15.98 7.22 -0.77
N GLN A 80 -15.72 6.99 0.53
CA GLN A 80 -15.99 7.97 1.58
C GLN A 80 -15.13 9.23 1.48
N ILE A 81 -13.90 9.11 0.98
CA ILE A 81 -12.99 10.26 0.78
C ILE A 81 -12.99 10.78 -0.66
N SER A 82 -13.89 10.27 -1.51
CA SER A 82 -14.03 10.74 -2.88
C SER A 82 -14.39 12.22 -2.91
N GLY A 83 -13.61 13.02 -3.65
CA GLY A 83 -13.75 14.47 -3.69
C GLY A 83 -13.12 15.23 -2.53
N ALA A 84 -12.51 14.56 -1.56
CA ALA A 84 -11.71 15.22 -0.55
C ALA A 84 -10.46 15.85 -1.16
N ASP A 85 -10.09 17.03 -0.70
CA ASP A 85 -8.84 17.68 -1.07
C ASP A 85 -7.66 17.04 -0.31
N LEU A 86 -6.80 16.35 -1.06
CA LEU A 86 -5.56 15.75 -0.55
C LEU A 86 -4.32 16.54 -0.97
N SER A 87 -4.50 17.76 -1.50
CA SER A 87 -3.40 18.64 -1.87
C SER A 87 -2.48 18.90 -0.66
N GLY A 88 -1.18 18.87 -0.90
CA GLY A 88 -0.18 19.01 0.16
C GLY A 88 0.11 17.75 0.96
N LYS A 89 -0.69 16.68 0.81
CA LYS A 89 -0.39 15.38 1.43
C LYS A 89 0.63 14.59 0.60
N VAL A 90 1.48 13.87 1.31
CA VAL A 90 2.43 12.93 0.71
C VAL A 90 2.03 11.52 1.11
N ALA A 91 1.89 10.64 0.13
CA ALA A 91 1.49 9.26 0.38
C ALA A 91 2.48 8.27 -0.22
N ALA A 92 2.71 7.17 0.47
CA ALA A 92 3.45 6.02 0.00
C ALA A 92 2.57 4.77 0.16
N ILE A 93 2.67 3.81 -0.76
CA ILE A 93 1.77 2.68 -0.80
C ILE A 93 2.59 1.39 -0.82
N TYR A 94 2.15 0.37 -0.10
CA TYR A 94 2.72 -0.97 -0.22
C TYR A 94 1.63 -2.01 -0.47
N GLY A 95 1.99 -3.02 -1.24
CA GLY A 95 1.10 -4.14 -1.56
C GLY A 95 1.71 -5.47 -1.11
N VAL A 96 0.87 -6.37 -0.64
CA VAL A 96 1.24 -7.75 -0.33
C VAL A 96 0.51 -8.65 -1.32
N GLY A 97 1.26 -9.49 -2.02
CA GLY A 97 0.74 -10.39 -3.04
C GLY A 97 1.43 -11.75 -3.03
N ASP A 98 0.99 -12.60 -3.96
CA ASP A 98 1.57 -13.92 -4.24
C ASP A 98 1.81 -14.02 -5.75
N GLN A 99 3.05 -13.75 -6.15
CA GLN A 99 3.42 -13.64 -7.55
C GLN A 99 3.35 -14.99 -8.31
N LYS A 100 3.39 -16.11 -7.60
CA LYS A 100 3.33 -17.44 -8.24
C LYS A 100 1.90 -17.97 -8.40
N HIS A 101 1.05 -17.78 -7.41
CA HIS A 101 -0.36 -18.15 -7.53
C HIS A 101 -1.18 -17.15 -8.35
N TYR A 102 -0.79 -15.87 -8.31
CA TYR A 102 -1.51 -14.79 -9.01
C TYR A 102 -0.58 -13.94 -9.88
N PRO A 103 0.16 -14.58 -10.82
CA PRO A 103 1.20 -13.89 -11.60
C PRO A 103 0.65 -12.79 -12.52
N GLY A 104 -0.61 -12.88 -12.93
CA GLY A 104 -1.26 -11.89 -13.80
C GLY A 104 -1.91 -10.72 -13.05
N ALA A 105 -1.85 -10.72 -11.72
CA ALA A 105 -2.52 -9.70 -10.89
C ALA A 105 -1.70 -9.28 -9.67
N PHE A 106 -0.39 -9.44 -9.74
CA PHE A 106 0.50 -9.21 -8.61
C PHE A 106 0.41 -7.76 -8.11
N VAL A 107 0.05 -7.59 -6.84
CA VAL A 107 -0.14 -6.32 -6.12
C VAL A 107 -1.04 -5.28 -6.83
N ASN A 108 -1.97 -5.71 -7.65
CA ASN A 108 -2.84 -4.83 -8.43
C ASN A 108 -3.60 -3.78 -7.59
N ALA A 109 -3.94 -4.12 -6.34
CA ALA A 109 -4.73 -3.24 -5.48
C ALA A 109 -4.08 -1.87 -5.25
N ILE A 110 -2.74 -1.80 -5.21
CA ILE A 110 -2.06 -0.53 -4.95
C ILE A 110 -2.21 0.48 -6.10
N ALA A 111 -2.49 0.03 -7.32
CA ALA A 111 -2.79 0.93 -8.43
C ALA A 111 -4.14 1.65 -8.24
N VAL A 112 -5.12 0.98 -7.66
CA VAL A 112 -6.44 1.58 -7.36
C VAL A 112 -6.30 2.65 -6.28
N ILE A 113 -5.56 2.34 -5.22
CA ILE A 113 -5.29 3.29 -4.13
C ILE A 113 -4.54 4.51 -4.67
N GLN A 114 -3.50 4.29 -5.48
CA GLN A 114 -2.74 5.38 -6.11
C GLN A 114 -3.65 6.28 -6.94
N GLY A 115 -4.51 5.71 -7.78
CA GLY A 115 -5.43 6.47 -8.62
C GLY A 115 -6.33 7.41 -7.82
N ALA A 116 -6.87 6.92 -6.69
CA ALA A 116 -7.71 7.71 -5.81
C ALA A 116 -6.93 8.86 -5.12
N LEU A 117 -5.71 8.58 -4.66
CA LEU A 117 -4.85 9.58 -4.04
C LEU A 117 -4.47 10.70 -5.03
N LEU A 118 -4.08 10.32 -6.25
CA LEU A 118 -3.74 11.29 -7.30
C LEU A 118 -4.95 12.12 -7.72
N ALA A 119 -6.13 11.51 -7.82
CA ALA A 119 -7.37 12.23 -8.11
C ALA A 119 -7.72 13.27 -7.04
N GLY A 120 -7.38 13.01 -5.77
CA GLY A 120 -7.51 13.96 -4.67
C GLY A 120 -6.40 15.02 -4.60
N GLY A 121 -5.37 14.93 -5.43
CA GLY A 121 -4.25 15.89 -5.46
C GLY A 121 -3.06 15.52 -4.57
N ALA A 122 -3.03 14.34 -3.96
CA ALA A 122 -1.90 13.90 -3.16
C ALA A 122 -0.66 13.62 -4.02
N ARG A 123 0.51 13.84 -3.46
CA ARG A 123 1.78 13.44 -4.07
C ARG A 123 2.12 12.00 -3.62
N VAL A 124 2.20 11.08 -4.57
CA VAL A 124 2.54 9.68 -4.28
C VAL A 124 4.05 9.45 -4.51
N VAL A 125 4.70 8.84 -3.54
CA VAL A 125 6.15 8.57 -3.52
C VAL A 125 6.42 7.09 -3.27
N GLY A 126 7.70 6.67 -3.43
CA GLY A 126 8.11 5.32 -3.06
C GLY A 126 7.93 4.30 -4.17
N ARG A 127 8.15 4.68 -5.43
CA ARG A 127 8.26 3.71 -6.53
C ARG A 127 9.31 2.66 -6.21
N TRP A 128 9.07 1.43 -6.66
CA TRP A 128 9.92 0.29 -6.36
C TRP A 128 10.28 -0.49 -7.63
N PRO A 129 11.53 -0.96 -7.78
CA PRO A 129 11.93 -1.70 -8.98
C PRO A 129 11.21 -3.05 -9.10
N THR A 130 10.95 -3.47 -10.35
CA THR A 130 10.38 -4.79 -10.67
C THR A 130 11.41 -5.92 -10.68
N ALA A 131 12.70 -5.60 -10.62
CA ALA A 131 13.77 -6.58 -10.60
C ALA A 131 13.69 -7.48 -9.35
N GLY A 132 13.88 -8.78 -9.53
CA GLY A 132 13.83 -9.77 -8.44
C GLY A 132 12.44 -10.32 -8.16
N TYR A 133 11.46 -10.03 -9.01
CA TYR A 133 10.12 -10.61 -8.97
C TYR A 133 9.85 -11.46 -10.21
N ASP A 134 9.00 -12.48 -10.06
CA ASP A 134 8.61 -13.41 -11.10
C ASP A 134 7.08 -13.42 -11.26
N PHE A 135 6.56 -12.40 -11.93
CA PHE A 135 5.14 -12.22 -12.25
C PHE A 135 4.96 -11.96 -13.74
N THR A 136 3.77 -12.20 -14.27
CA THR A 136 3.47 -12.01 -15.71
C THR A 136 2.84 -10.63 -16.00
N ALA A 137 2.02 -10.12 -15.09
CA ALA A 137 1.39 -8.82 -15.24
C ALA A 137 1.05 -8.19 -13.89
N SER A 138 1.06 -6.85 -13.85
CA SER A 138 0.59 -6.07 -12.71
C SER A 138 0.10 -4.70 -13.17
N LYS A 139 -1.10 -4.33 -12.75
CA LYS A 139 -1.64 -2.98 -12.93
C LYS A 139 -0.87 -1.93 -12.10
N ALA A 140 -0.10 -2.38 -11.12
CA ALA A 140 0.73 -1.52 -10.29
C ALA A 140 2.08 -1.17 -10.93
N VAL A 141 2.38 -1.67 -12.12
CA VAL A 141 3.60 -1.31 -12.85
C VAL A 141 3.30 -0.16 -13.80
N ASP A 142 4.05 0.92 -13.63
CA ASP A 142 4.07 2.07 -14.50
C ASP A 142 5.51 2.44 -14.82
N ARG A 143 5.84 2.59 -16.12
CA ARG A 143 7.19 2.90 -16.61
C ARG A 143 8.28 1.97 -16.05
N GLY A 144 7.97 0.66 -15.96
CA GLY A 144 8.91 -0.36 -15.54
C GLY A 144 9.16 -0.45 -14.03
N GLN A 145 8.41 0.28 -13.22
CA GLN A 145 8.48 0.23 -11.76
C GLN A 145 7.10 0.03 -11.15
N PHE A 146 7.04 -0.62 -9.99
CA PHE A 146 5.84 -0.59 -9.16
C PHE A 146 5.59 0.84 -8.66
N VAL A 147 4.34 1.23 -8.57
CA VAL A 147 3.91 2.53 -8.03
C VAL A 147 4.08 2.65 -6.51
N GLY A 148 4.45 1.58 -5.85
CA GLY A 148 4.73 1.46 -4.42
C GLY A 148 5.53 0.21 -4.12
N LEU A 149 5.79 -0.08 -2.85
CA LEU A 149 6.54 -1.27 -2.44
C LEU A 149 5.70 -2.54 -2.69
N ALA A 150 6.25 -3.48 -3.44
CA ALA A 150 5.67 -4.80 -3.64
C ALA A 150 6.32 -5.83 -2.70
N LEU A 151 5.53 -6.60 -1.98
CA LEU A 151 5.99 -7.64 -1.06
C LEU A 151 5.31 -8.97 -1.37
N ASP A 152 6.09 -10.04 -1.37
CA ASP A 152 5.62 -11.42 -1.50
C ASP A 152 6.09 -12.23 -0.29
N GLN A 153 5.23 -12.32 0.71
CA GLN A 153 5.53 -13.07 1.93
C GLN A 153 5.26 -14.58 1.81
N VAL A 154 4.74 -15.03 0.66
CA VAL A 154 4.53 -16.45 0.38
C VAL A 154 5.77 -17.04 -0.26
N ASN A 155 6.28 -16.41 -1.31
CA ASN A 155 7.41 -16.96 -2.10
C ASN A 155 8.75 -16.35 -1.72
N GLN A 156 8.76 -15.14 -1.17
CA GLN A 156 9.98 -14.40 -0.81
C GLN A 156 9.94 -13.82 0.62
N PRO A 157 9.53 -14.60 1.65
CA PRO A 157 9.37 -14.08 3.01
C PRO A 157 10.68 -13.51 3.58
N GLY A 158 11.82 -14.10 3.25
CA GLY A 158 13.14 -13.65 3.71
C GLY A 158 13.57 -12.28 3.18
N LEU A 159 12.93 -11.76 2.14
CA LEU A 159 13.25 -10.45 1.56
C LEU A 159 12.39 -9.32 2.12
N THR A 160 11.32 -9.62 2.87
CA THR A 160 10.37 -8.62 3.37
C THR A 160 11.05 -7.54 4.21
N GLY A 161 11.84 -7.93 5.20
CA GLY A 161 12.52 -6.98 6.10
C GLY A 161 13.47 -6.06 5.35
N GLN A 162 14.34 -6.60 4.52
CA GLN A 162 15.29 -5.82 3.72
C GLN A 162 14.58 -4.84 2.78
N ARG A 163 13.51 -5.29 2.10
CA ARG A 163 12.74 -4.44 1.18
C ARG A 163 12.06 -3.29 1.94
N VAL A 164 11.44 -3.58 3.08
CA VAL A 164 10.78 -2.56 3.91
C VAL A 164 11.80 -1.53 4.39
N GLU A 165 12.94 -1.93 4.95
CA GLU A 165 13.96 -1.00 5.44
C GLU A 165 14.53 -0.13 4.32
N SER A 166 14.85 -0.72 3.16
CA SER A 166 15.35 0.02 2.00
C SER A 166 14.33 1.04 1.49
N TRP A 167 13.05 0.62 1.44
CA TRP A 167 11.97 1.50 1.00
C TRP A 167 11.70 2.63 1.99
N LEU A 168 11.67 2.34 3.29
CA LEU A 168 11.51 3.37 4.32
C LEU A 168 12.66 4.39 4.28
N ALA A 169 13.90 3.94 4.08
CA ALA A 169 15.05 4.83 3.90
C ALA A 169 14.87 5.76 2.70
N GLN A 170 14.34 5.23 1.59
CA GLN A 170 14.05 6.00 0.38
C GLN A 170 12.99 7.09 0.60
N ILE A 171 11.89 6.76 1.28
CA ILE A 171 10.71 7.66 1.37
C ILE A 171 10.70 8.57 2.60
N ARG A 172 11.48 8.25 3.65
CA ARG A 172 11.42 8.95 4.92
C ARG A 172 11.61 10.48 4.79
N GLY A 173 12.58 10.89 3.98
CA GLY A 173 12.86 12.30 3.76
C GLY A 173 11.70 13.05 3.09
N GLU A 174 10.91 12.35 2.27
CA GLU A 174 9.76 12.92 1.57
C GLU A 174 8.50 12.97 2.45
N LEU A 175 8.33 11.98 3.32
CA LEU A 175 7.21 11.92 4.26
C LEU A 175 7.35 12.91 5.44
N LEU A 176 8.56 13.38 5.73
CA LEU A 176 8.84 14.26 6.87
C LEU A 176 9.10 15.73 6.50
N ARG A 177 9.02 16.07 5.24
CA ARG A 177 9.06 17.46 4.73
C ARG A 177 7.71 18.15 4.95
#